data_3a9831a771473f78935fc580b87fb8f1
#
_entry.id   3a9831a771473f78935fc580b87fb8f1
#
_cell.length_a   1.000
_cell.length_b   1.000
_cell.length_c   1.000
_cell.angle_alpha   90.00
_cell.angle_beta   90.00
_cell.angle_gamma   90.00
#
_symmetry.space_group_name_H-M   'P 1'
#
loop_
_entity.id
_entity.type
_entity.pdbx_description
1 polymer ?
#
loop_
_entity_poly.entity_id
_entity_poly.type
_entity_poly.pdbx_seq_one_letter_code
_entity_poly.pdbx_strand_id
1 'polypeptide(L)'
;MVKVVKRDGKEEEFIPEKIVVSILKAGAPVDVARRIAKKVECMVMERENVTAKELTRYILAELKKVNEEWYRNWIVFDQAVKRRRTEEELK
;
A
#
# COMPACT_ATOMS: atom_id res chain seq x y z
N MET A 1 1.92 17.39 7.29
CA MET A 1 1.45 15.99 7.25
C MET A 1 1.07 15.63 5.83
N VAL A 2 1.50 14.48 5.35
CA VAL A 2 1.25 14.07 3.96
C VAL A 2 -0.22 13.71 3.75
N LYS A 3 -0.78 14.13 2.63
CA LYS A 3 -2.15 13.79 2.24
C LYS A 3 -2.13 12.72 1.16
N VAL A 4 -3.10 11.82 1.21
CA VAL A 4 -3.29 10.80 0.17
C VAL A 4 -4.36 11.27 -0.79
N VAL A 5 -3.99 11.40 -2.06
CA VAL A 5 -4.94 11.79 -3.10
C VAL A 5 -5.54 10.53 -3.70
N LYS A 6 -6.83 10.36 -3.52
CA LYS A 6 -7.56 9.20 -4.03
C LYS A 6 -7.86 9.35 -5.51
N ARG A 7 -8.30 8.25 -6.15
CA ARG A 7 -8.60 8.23 -7.58
C ARG A 7 -9.68 9.23 -8.00
N ASP A 8 -10.63 9.51 -7.11
CA ASP A 8 -11.69 10.46 -7.36
C ASP A 8 -11.27 11.91 -7.10
N GLY A 9 -10.00 12.13 -6.76
CA GLY A 9 -9.46 13.45 -6.47
C GLY A 9 -9.62 13.90 -5.03
N LYS A 10 -10.32 13.14 -4.21
CA LYS A 10 -10.48 13.47 -2.79
C LYS A 10 -9.20 13.22 -2.03
N GLU A 11 -8.96 14.02 -1.01
CA GLU A 11 -7.79 13.88 -0.15
C GLU A 11 -8.18 13.30 1.19
N GLU A 12 -7.28 12.46 1.74
CA GLU A 12 -7.44 11.95 3.10
C GLU A 12 -6.08 11.94 3.79
N GLU A 13 -6.10 11.82 5.11
CA GLU A 13 -4.87 11.72 5.88
C GLU A 13 -4.13 10.42 5.58
N PHE A 14 -2.80 10.50 5.56
CA PHE A 14 -1.97 9.29 5.47
C PHE A 14 -1.94 8.63 6.84
N ILE A 15 -2.47 7.40 6.90
CA ILE A 15 -2.55 6.63 8.15
C ILE A 15 -1.76 5.34 7.97
N PRO A 16 -0.55 5.24 8.55
CA PRO A 16 0.29 4.03 8.40
C PRO A 16 -0.38 2.74 8.85
N GLU A 17 -1.28 2.79 9.84
CA GLU A 17 -1.99 1.59 10.30
C GLU A 17 -2.83 0.95 9.20
N LYS A 18 -3.34 1.73 8.26
CA LYS A 18 -4.09 1.16 7.13
C LYS A 18 -3.20 0.27 6.27
N ILE A 19 -1.93 0.66 6.12
CA ILE A 19 -0.95 -0.17 5.40
C ILE A 19 -0.69 -1.46 6.17
N VAL A 20 -0.49 -1.36 7.48
CA VAL A 20 -0.27 -2.54 8.32
C VAL A 20 -1.41 -3.53 8.16
N VAL A 21 -2.65 -3.07 8.27
CA VAL A 21 -3.83 -3.95 8.15
C VAL A 21 -3.88 -4.61 6.78
N SER A 22 -3.62 -3.85 5.70
CA SER A 22 -3.68 -4.40 4.36
C SER A 22 -2.64 -5.51 4.14
N ILE A 23 -1.47 -5.37 4.72
CA ILE A 23 -0.40 -6.36 4.61
C ILE A 23 -0.69 -7.59 5.46
N LEU A 24 -1.29 -7.40 6.64
CA LEU A 24 -1.74 -8.52 7.47
C LEU A 24 -2.77 -9.37 6.73
N LYS A 25 -3.69 -8.74 6.01
CA LYS A 25 -4.69 -9.46 5.21
C LYS A 25 -4.07 -10.26 4.07
N ALA A 26 -2.90 -9.87 3.61
CA ALA A 26 -2.16 -10.61 2.59
C ALA A 26 -1.43 -11.84 3.17
N GLY A 27 -1.42 -11.99 4.49
CA GLY A 27 -0.85 -13.14 5.17
C GLY A 27 0.49 -12.91 5.84
N ALA A 28 1.02 -11.69 5.81
CA ALA A 28 2.31 -11.40 6.43
C ALA A 28 2.17 -11.27 7.95
N PRO A 29 3.22 -11.62 8.71
CA PRO A 29 3.22 -11.41 10.17
C PRO A 29 3.23 -9.92 10.52
N VAL A 30 2.81 -9.60 11.74
CA VAL A 30 2.72 -8.22 12.23
C VAL A 30 4.05 -7.47 12.12
N ASP A 31 5.15 -8.10 12.48
CA ASP A 31 6.47 -7.44 12.44
C ASP A 31 6.86 -7.03 11.03
N VAL A 32 6.57 -7.87 10.04
CA VAL A 32 6.83 -7.57 8.63
C VAL A 32 5.92 -6.44 8.16
N ALA A 33 4.63 -6.53 8.51
CA ALA A 33 3.66 -5.50 8.12
C ALA A 33 4.06 -4.13 8.66
N ARG A 34 4.48 -4.06 9.92
CA ARG A 34 4.91 -2.80 10.53
C ARG A 34 6.20 -2.27 9.93
N ARG A 35 7.13 -3.15 9.60
CA ARG A 35 8.39 -2.75 8.96
C ARG A 35 8.14 -2.13 7.59
N ILE A 36 7.28 -2.75 6.79
CA ILE A 36 6.95 -2.24 5.46
C ILE A 36 6.20 -0.90 5.57
N ALA A 37 5.22 -0.82 6.47
CA ALA A 37 4.49 0.42 6.69
C ALA A 37 5.43 1.56 7.08
N LYS A 38 6.41 1.28 7.94
CA LYS A 38 7.40 2.26 8.35
C LYS A 38 8.27 2.72 7.19
N LYS A 39 8.70 1.81 6.35
CA LYS A 39 9.48 2.15 5.16
C LYS A 39 8.70 3.06 4.22
N VAL A 40 7.44 2.72 3.97
CA VAL A 40 6.59 3.53 3.09
C VAL A 40 6.35 4.90 3.70
N GLU A 41 6.09 4.96 5.00
CA GLU A 41 5.96 6.23 5.72
C GLU A 41 7.20 7.10 5.51
N CYS A 42 8.39 6.53 5.67
CA CYS A 42 9.64 7.26 5.48
C CYS A 42 9.80 7.79 4.06
N MET A 43 9.32 7.05 3.08
CA MET A 43 9.40 7.47 1.68
C MET A 43 8.57 8.71 1.38
N VAL A 44 7.46 8.90 2.10
CA VAL A 44 6.50 9.96 1.78
C VAL A 44 6.41 11.07 2.82
N MET A 45 7.09 10.94 3.95
CA MET A 45 6.89 11.82 5.09
C MET A 45 7.22 13.29 4.83
N GLU A 46 8.09 13.57 3.87
CA GLU A 46 8.46 14.95 3.53
C GLU A 46 7.66 15.52 2.36
N ARG A 47 6.78 14.73 1.79
CA ARG A 47 5.94 15.17 0.68
C ARG A 47 4.67 15.83 1.21
N GLU A 48 4.14 16.77 0.44
CA GLU A 48 2.84 17.37 0.76
C GLU A 48 1.70 16.38 0.47
N ASN A 49 1.84 15.63 -0.60
CA ASN A 49 0.83 14.64 -0.97
C ASN A 49 1.48 13.44 -1.67
N VAL A 50 0.72 12.35 -1.72
CA VAL A 50 1.07 11.13 -2.43
C VAL A 50 -0.22 10.55 -2.98
N THR A 51 -0.19 10.01 -4.20
CA THR A 51 -1.40 9.39 -4.74
C THR A 51 -1.58 7.98 -4.17
N ALA A 52 -2.84 7.52 -4.13
CA ALA A 52 -3.13 6.14 -3.74
C ALA A 52 -2.39 5.14 -4.64
N LYS A 53 -2.27 5.46 -5.91
CA LYS A 53 -1.54 4.64 -6.87
C LYS A 53 -0.06 4.54 -6.53
N GLU A 54 0.58 5.65 -6.14
CA GLU A 54 1.97 5.65 -5.71
C GLU A 54 2.16 4.80 -4.45
N LEU A 55 1.25 4.93 -3.48
CA LEU A 55 1.31 4.13 -2.25
C LEU A 55 1.24 2.64 -2.57
N THR A 56 0.32 2.25 -3.45
CA THR A 56 0.19 0.86 -3.89
C THR A 56 1.50 0.35 -4.46
N ARG A 57 2.14 1.15 -5.32
CA ARG A 57 3.44 0.77 -5.90
C ARG A 57 4.52 0.57 -4.85
N TYR A 58 4.60 1.46 -3.87
CA TYR A 58 5.60 1.36 -2.80
C TYR A 58 5.37 0.11 -1.96
N ILE A 59 4.12 -0.13 -1.56
CA ILE A 59 3.76 -1.31 -0.76
C ILE A 59 4.11 -2.59 -1.51
N LEU A 60 3.71 -2.68 -2.76
CA LEU A 60 3.93 -3.89 -3.56
C LEU A 60 5.40 -4.14 -3.85
N ALA A 61 6.18 -3.08 -4.07
CA ALA A 61 7.62 -3.22 -4.28
C ALA A 61 8.29 -3.84 -3.05
N GLU A 62 7.90 -3.42 -1.85
CA GLU A 62 8.46 -3.97 -0.62
C GLU A 62 7.98 -5.39 -0.35
N LEU A 63 6.70 -5.67 -0.59
CA LEU A 63 6.17 -7.03 -0.43
C LEU A 63 6.84 -8.02 -1.36
N LYS A 64 7.03 -7.64 -2.60
CA LYS A 64 7.66 -8.52 -3.59
C LYS A 64 9.08 -8.91 -3.20
N LYS A 65 9.82 -7.99 -2.60
CA LYS A 65 11.18 -8.26 -2.11
C LYS A 65 11.20 -9.27 -0.97
N VAL A 66 10.16 -9.27 -0.14
CA VAL A 66 10.10 -10.10 1.06
C VAL A 66 9.48 -11.46 0.78
N ASN A 67 8.36 -11.49 0.06
CA ASN A 67 7.62 -12.74 -0.18
C ASN A 67 6.65 -12.56 -1.33
N GLU A 68 6.88 -13.29 -2.42
CA GLU A 68 6.05 -13.19 -3.61
C GLU A 68 4.62 -13.64 -3.41
N GLU A 69 4.39 -14.60 -2.51
CA GLU A 69 3.05 -15.07 -2.20
C GLU A 69 2.22 -13.97 -1.55
N TRP A 70 2.80 -13.23 -0.60
CA TRP A 70 2.11 -12.10 0.03
C TRP A 70 1.84 -10.99 -0.97
N TYR A 71 2.77 -10.74 -1.87
CA TYR A 71 2.62 -9.79 -2.95
C TYR A 71 1.39 -10.14 -3.80
N ARG A 72 1.28 -11.39 -4.23
CA ARG A 72 0.14 -11.86 -5.03
C ARG A 72 -1.17 -11.80 -4.25
N ASN A 73 -1.13 -12.21 -2.99
CA ASN A 73 -2.31 -12.18 -2.12
C ASN A 73 -2.84 -10.76 -1.95
N TRP A 74 -1.94 -9.80 -1.79
CA TRP A 74 -2.31 -8.40 -1.64
C TRP A 74 -3.06 -7.90 -2.89
N ILE A 75 -2.56 -8.23 -4.07
CA ILE A 75 -3.19 -7.84 -5.33
C ILE A 75 -4.57 -8.48 -5.47
N VAL A 76 -4.68 -9.78 -5.21
CA VAL A 76 -5.94 -10.50 -5.30
C VAL A 76 -6.98 -9.88 -4.36
N PHE A 77 -6.56 -9.60 -3.13
CA PHE A 77 -7.44 -9.01 -2.14
C PHE A 77 -7.89 -7.61 -2.55
N ASP A 78 -6.97 -6.80 -3.04
CA ASP A 78 -7.27 -5.44 -3.47
C ASP A 78 -8.27 -5.44 -4.63
N GLN A 79 -8.08 -6.31 -5.61
CA GLN A 79 -8.98 -6.44 -6.74
C GLN A 79 -10.38 -6.89 -6.30
N ALA A 80 -10.45 -7.85 -5.39
CA ALA A 80 -11.73 -8.37 -4.91
C ALA A 80 -12.51 -7.32 -4.12
N VAL A 81 -11.82 -6.56 -3.26
CA VAL A 81 -12.47 -5.57 -2.39
C VAL A 81 -12.82 -4.30 -3.16
N LYS A 82 -11.90 -3.81 -3.98
CA LYS A 82 -12.05 -2.51 -4.66
C LYS A 82 -12.57 -2.63 -6.09
N ARG A 83 -12.76 -3.84 -6.58
CA ARG A 83 -13.27 -4.12 -7.93
C ARG A 83 -12.46 -3.43 -9.03
N ARG A 84 -11.14 -3.46 -8.89
CA ARG A 84 -10.24 -2.89 -9.90
C ARG A 84 -9.05 -3.81 -10.14
N ARG A 85 -8.38 -3.61 -11.27
CA ARG A 85 -7.22 -4.42 -11.63
C ARG A 85 -5.93 -3.70 -11.26
N THR A 86 -5.42 -4.03 -10.08
CA THR A 86 -4.20 -3.43 -9.56
C THR A 86 -3.03 -3.58 -10.54
N GLU A 87 -2.92 -4.73 -11.19
CA GLU A 87 -1.85 -4.99 -12.15
C GLU A 87 -1.85 -4.00 -13.31
N GLU A 88 -3.02 -3.63 -13.81
CA GLU A 88 -3.14 -2.65 -14.89
C GLU A 88 -2.72 -1.27 -14.41
N GLU A 89 -2.97 -0.95 -13.17
CA GLU A 89 -2.62 0.34 -12.60
C GLU A 89 -1.13 0.51 -12.37
N LEU A 90 -0.40 -0.58 -12.27
CA LEU A 90 1.04 -0.55 -12.07
C LEU A 90 1.84 -0.37 -13.37
N LYS A 91 1.16 -0.45 -14.51
CA LYS A 91 1.79 -0.27 -15.82
C LYS A 91 2.06 1.19 -16.13
#